data_6c08b1a3706d3cdc0b000de22e5e2ef7
#
_entry.id   6c08b1a3706d3cdc0b000de22e5e2ef7
#
_cell.length_a   1.000
_cell.length_b   1.000
_cell.length_c   1.000
_cell.angle_alpha   90.00
_cell.angle_beta   90.00
_cell.angle_gamma   90.00
#
_symmetry.space_group_name_H-M   'P 1'
#
loop_
_entity.id
_entity.type
_entity.pdbx_description
1 polymer ?
#
loop_
_entity_poly.entity_id
_entity_poly.type
_entity_poly.pdbx_seq_one_letter_code
_entity_poly.pdbx_strand_id
1 'polypeptide(L)'
;MTFVVSKQYHYGLMGKNLFISVIALVTMLSGCGQATETGMITIDVEKSYPKKELAINDLWEVEYVALETDTTFLVAGGQPWHVGENKLGFVDNRTGNLLFFDAKTGKKAFCINRKGPGPQEYKSVGGLVMDEKAGEVFAWSIFDGTFQVYDEQGNYLRTLQMYNRRKDEYSYITNFINLDDANLLCSSNNMKGYATHYLLNKKNGQAELVDSIPNERYVSEYIFAEKDGVTYSTAPSLSPFVRTSYGIVYADHSNDTLYRMTDNMTPSAFIARTPKVKETQPNKILKFDNETSDWMFLSSIEMAYDFSKNEGMHRTDYGVEKANGQIFELKFTVPDYEGMEYTPSGLNSYYYPADRLITALEENKLKGKLKEIVQHLDEEDNGVVMILRRKE
;
A
#
# COMPACT_ATOMS: atom_id res chain seq x y z
N MET A 1 73.63 21.96 -10.22
CA MET A 1 73.78 22.95 -11.31
C MET A 1 72.46 23.69 -11.37
N THR A 2 72.29 24.83 -10.68
CA THR A 2 72.54 26.19 -11.18
C THR A 2 71.55 26.59 -12.26
N PHE A 3 70.77 27.62 -12.22
CA PHE A 3 70.58 28.98 -11.65
C PHE A 3 69.16 29.42 -11.96
N VAL A 4 68.36 30.01 -11.09
CA VAL A 4 68.24 31.42 -10.69
C VAL A 4 68.00 32.38 -11.89
N VAL A 5 66.93 33.14 -11.92
CA VAL A 5 66.86 34.59 -11.72
C VAL A 5 65.49 35.17 -11.83
N SER A 6 65.11 35.94 -10.84
CA SER A 6 64.03 36.87 -10.65
C SER A 6 63.97 38.06 -11.60
N LYS A 7 62.84 38.73 -11.73
CA LYS A 7 62.76 40.19 -11.68
C LYS A 7 61.38 40.69 -11.34
N GLN A 8 61.31 41.46 -10.26
CA GLN A 8 60.26 42.41 -9.94
C GLN A 8 60.41 43.67 -10.78
N TYR A 9 59.31 44.34 -11.05
CA TYR A 9 59.24 45.80 -11.07
C TYR A 9 57.88 46.33 -10.60
N HIS A 10 57.95 47.39 -9.86
CA HIS A 10 56.94 48.13 -9.14
C HIS A 10 56.41 49.37 -9.92
N TYR A 11 55.30 49.91 -9.36
CA TYR A 11 54.64 51.26 -9.47
C TYR A 11 53.58 51.42 -10.56
N GLY A 12 52.40 51.93 -10.26
CA GLY A 12 52.02 53.07 -9.53
C GLY A 12 50.50 53.22 -9.32
N LEU A 13 50.17 53.94 -8.31
CA LEU A 13 48.85 54.35 -7.80
C LEU A 13 48.06 55.26 -8.76
N MET A 14 46.73 55.15 -8.65
CA MET A 14 45.66 56.17 -8.46
C MET A 14 44.41 55.70 -9.17
N GLY A 15 43.27 55.48 -8.53
CA GLY A 15 42.42 56.29 -7.83
C GLY A 15 40.94 56.03 -8.17
N LYS A 16 40.13 55.74 -7.14
CA LYS A 16 38.66 56.04 -7.06
C LYS A 16 37.71 55.27 -8.01
N ASN A 17 36.89 54.35 -7.54
CA ASN A 17 35.53 54.53 -7.04
C ASN A 17 34.94 53.18 -6.64
N LEU A 18 34.39 53.14 -5.45
CA LEU A 18 33.67 52.11 -4.78
C LEU A 18 32.31 51.86 -5.49
N PHE A 19 32.10 50.66 -6.05
CA PHE A 19 30.79 50.12 -6.25
C PHE A 19 30.81 48.69 -5.68
N ILE A 20 30.27 48.56 -4.48
CA ILE A 20 29.99 47.28 -3.85
C ILE A 20 28.72 46.76 -4.51
N SER A 21 28.90 45.87 -5.49
CA SER A 21 27.82 45.01 -5.96
C SER A 21 27.82 43.77 -5.10
N VAL A 22 26.92 43.72 -4.12
CA VAL A 22 26.61 42.49 -3.39
C VAL A 22 25.85 41.60 -4.36
N ILE A 23 26.54 40.67 -4.99
CA ILE A 23 25.93 39.56 -5.68
C ILE A 23 25.53 38.57 -4.59
N ALA A 24 24.28 38.62 -4.18
CA ALA A 24 23.63 37.58 -3.40
C ALA A 24 23.55 36.33 -4.29
N LEU A 25 24.47 35.40 -4.08
CA LEU A 25 24.45 34.09 -4.68
C LEU A 25 23.32 33.30 -3.99
N VAL A 26 22.10 33.43 -4.51
CA VAL A 26 20.99 32.57 -4.14
C VAL A 26 21.30 31.21 -4.77
N THR A 27 21.93 30.33 -4.00
CA THR A 27 21.97 28.91 -4.32
C THR A 27 20.56 28.36 -4.16
N MET A 28 19.78 28.39 -5.23
CA MET A 28 18.62 27.56 -5.36
C MET A 28 19.10 26.11 -5.35
N LEU A 29 19.01 25.45 -4.21
CA LEU A 29 19.08 24.00 -4.12
C LEU A 29 17.84 23.45 -4.82
N SER A 30 17.89 23.39 -6.13
CA SER A 30 16.94 22.63 -6.93
C SER A 30 17.09 21.17 -6.52
N GLY A 31 16.20 20.68 -5.68
CA GLY A 31 16.04 19.27 -5.40
C GLY A 31 15.51 18.55 -6.64
N CYS A 32 16.32 18.52 -7.71
CA CYS A 32 16.02 17.72 -8.89
C CYS A 32 16.22 16.28 -8.54
N GLY A 33 15.15 15.47 -8.50
CA GLY A 33 15.27 14.03 -8.57
C GLY A 33 16.05 13.71 -9.83
N GLN A 34 17.22 13.09 -9.70
CA GLN A 34 18.00 12.65 -10.84
C GLN A 34 17.24 11.52 -11.54
N ALA A 35 16.61 11.83 -12.68
CA ALA A 35 16.33 10.80 -13.66
C ALA A 35 17.69 10.28 -14.11
N THR A 36 18.00 9.03 -13.75
CA THR A 36 19.20 8.34 -14.27
C THR A 36 19.02 8.15 -15.79
N GLU A 37 20.10 7.95 -16.53
CA GLU A 37 20.11 7.69 -17.98
C GLU A 37 19.16 6.56 -18.42
N THR A 38 18.65 5.77 -17.47
CA THR A 38 17.67 4.67 -17.69
C THR A 38 16.21 5.09 -17.61
N GLY A 39 15.89 6.36 -17.31
CA GLY A 39 14.50 6.83 -17.12
C GLY A 39 13.84 6.33 -15.82
N MET A 40 14.60 5.67 -14.94
CA MET A 40 14.11 5.13 -13.66
C MET A 40 14.17 6.20 -12.56
N ILE A 41 13.06 6.37 -11.82
CA ILE A 41 12.98 7.27 -10.68
C ILE A 41 13.70 6.63 -9.49
N THR A 42 14.49 7.43 -8.76
CA THR A 42 15.17 6.96 -7.54
C THR A 42 14.69 7.73 -6.32
N ILE A 43 14.18 7.01 -5.32
CA ILE A 43 13.77 7.55 -4.01
C ILE A 43 14.90 7.31 -3.01
N ASP A 44 15.50 8.39 -2.50
CA ASP A 44 16.43 8.32 -1.39
C ASP A 44 15.63 8.40 -0.08
N VAL A 45 15.49 7.27 0.62
CA VAL A 45 14.65 7.14 1.83
C VAL A 45 15.32 7.74 3.09
N GLU A 46 16.54 8.24 2.98
CA GLU A 46 17.24 8.94 4.06
C GLU A 46 17.35 10.44 3.82
N LYS A 47 16.98 10.90 2.63
CA LYS A 47 16.98 12.31 2.26
C LYS A 47 15.67 12.96 2.67
N SER A 48 15.74 14.18 3.23
CA SER A 48 14.57 15.03 3.38
C SER A 48 14.24 15.71 2.06
N TYR A 49 12.97 15.65 1.66
CA TYR A 49 12.44 16.32 0.48
C TYR A 49 11.62 17.55 0.88
N PRO A 50 11.37 18.49 -0.06
CA PRO A 50 10.44 19.56 0.17
C PRO A 50 9.08 19.02 0.61
N LYS A 51 8.48 19.64 1.64
CA LYS A 51 7.18 19.23 2.15
C LYS A 51 6.06 19.82 1.31
N LYS A 52 5.03 18.99 1.05
CA LYS A 52 3.83 19.42 0.33
C LYS A 52 2.60 18.81 0.97
N GLU A 53 1.58 19.61 1.17
CA GLU A 53 0.27 19.17 1.64
C GLU A 53 -0.67 19.03 0.45
N LEU A 54 -1.41 17.93 0.38
CA LEU A 54 -2.37 17.64 -0.67
C LEU A 54 -3.71 17.26 -0.03
N ALA A 55 -4.77 17.89 -0.48
CA ALA A 55 -6.11 17.49 -0.08
C ALA A 55 -6.56 16.29 -0.93
N ILE A 56 -7.13 15.27 -0.29
CA ILE A 56 -7.53 14.03 -1.01
C ILE A 56 -8.55 14.32 -2.10
N ASN A 57 -9.43 15.29 -1.90
CA ASN A 57 -10.44 15.69 -2.88
C ASN A 57 -9.87 16.48 -4.08
N ASP A 58 -8.62 16.93 -4.04
CA ASP A 58 -7.93 17.46 -5.24
C ASP A 58 -7.46 16.33 -6.15
N LEU A 59 -7.19 15.15 -5.57
CA LEU A 59 -6.61 13.99 -6.22
C LEU A 59 -7.65 12.96 -6.68
N TRP A 60 -8.69 12.77 -5.87
CA TRP A 60 -9.72 11.75 -6.08
C TRP A 60 -11.13 12.34 -5.90
N GLU A 61 -12.09 11.65 -6.49
CA GLU A 61 -13.48 11.79 -6.12
C GLU A 61 -13.71 11.01 -4.82
N VAL A 62 -14.24 11.69 -3.79
CA VAL A 62 -14.38 11.13 -2.44
C VAL A 62 -15.85 10.75 -2.21
N GLU A 63 -16.09 9.48 -1.93
CA GLU A 63 -17.38 8.95 -1.56
C GLU A 63 -17.39 8.50 -0.11
N TYR A 64 -18.51 8.73 0.60
CA TYR A 64 -18.73 8.22 1.94
C TYR A 64 -19.94 7.31 1.94
N VAL A 65 -19.78 6.09 2.43
CA VAL A 65 -20.80 5.06 2.45
C VAL A 65 -21.01 4.59 3.88
N ALA A 66 -22.15 4.96 4.49
CA ALA A 66 -22.56 4.44 5.79
C ALA A 66 -23.01 2.98 5.64
N LEU A 67 -22.43 2.09 6.44
CA LEU A 67 -22.76 0.67 6.39
C LEU A 67 -24.01 0.37 7.22
N GLU A 68 -24.93 -0.38 6.64
CA GLU A 68 -26.13 -0.85 7.34
C GLU A 68 -25.76 -1.76 8.51
N THR A 69 -26.44 -1.58 9.65
CA THR A 69 -26.17 -2.32 10.89
C THR A 69 -27.30 -3.27 11.22
N ASP A 70 -26.96 -4.47 11.64
CA ASP A 70 -27.82 -5.35 12.46
C ASP A 70 -26.95 -6.35 13.24
N THR A 71 -27.60 -7.13 14.10
CA THR A 71 -26.90 -8.08 15.01
C THR A 71 -26.05 -9.13 14.31
N THR A 72 -26.26 -9.38 13.01
CA THR A 72 -25.56 -10.36 12.19
C THR A 72 -24.54 -9.73 11.24
N PHE A 73 -24.63 -8.42 11.03
CA PHE A 73 -23.78 -7.65 10.13
C PHE A 73 -23.02 -6.56 10.89
N LEU A 74 -22.20 -6.97 11.86
CA LEU A 74 -21.33 -6.06 12.62
C LEU A 74 -19.90 -6.16 12.10
N VAL A 75 -19.37 -5.04 11.65
CA VAL A 75 -17.96 -4.91 11.29
C VAL A 75 -17.15 -4.78 12.58
N ALA A 76 -16.44 -5.84 12.96
CA ALA A 76 -15.69 -5.92 14.21
C ALA A 76 -14.41 -5.04 14.24
N GLY A 77 -14.34 -4.07 13.34
CA GLY A 77 -13.18 -3.20 13.12
C GLY A 77 -12.28 -3.70 11.99
N GLY A 78 -11.33 -2.87 11.60
CA GLY A 78 -10.43 -3.13 10.49
C GLY A 78 -10.92 -2.57 9.16
N GLN A 79 -9.98 -2.50 8.22
CA GLN A 79 -10.24 -2.00 6.88
C GLN A 79 -10.94 -3.06 6.03
N PRO A 80 -11.70 -2.67 4.98
CA PRO A 80 -12.23 -3.64 4.04
C PRO A 80 -11.09 -4.42 3.36
N TRP A 81 -11.32 -5.71 3.13
CA TRP A 81 -10.37 -6.57 2.43
C TRP A 81 -10.65 -6.67 0.94
N HIS A 82 -11.87 -6.35 0.56
CA HIS A 82 -12.27 -6.22 -0.84
C HIS A 82 -12.98 -4.87 -1.03
N VAL A 83 -12.54 -4.11 -2.02
CA VAL A 83 -13.16 -2.86 -2.48
C VAL A 83 -13.34 -2.97 -3.97
N GLY A 84 -14.55 -3.34 -4.36
CA GLY A 84 -14.93 -3.50 -5.75
C GLY A 84 -15.72 -2.33 -6.29
N GLU A 85 -16.30 -2.53 -7.46
CA GLU A 85 -17.21 -1.56 -8.07
C GLU A 85 -18.57 -1.56 -7.37
N ASN A 86 -19.07 -2.75 -6.99
CA ASN A 86 -20.40 -2.94 -6.43
C ASN A 86 -20.39 -3.50 -5.01
N LYS A 87 -19.28 -4.03 -4.52
CA LYS A 87 -19.20 -4.69 -3.21
C LYS A 87 -18.02 -4.20 -2.38
N LEU A 88 -18.27 -4.09 -1.07
CA LEU A 88 -17.27 -3.93 -0.01
C LEU A 88 -17.26 -5.21 0.82
N GLY A 89 -16.08 -5.81 1.00
CA GLY A 89 -15.93 -7.07 1.74
C GLY A 89 -15.10 -6.90 3.01
N PHE A 90 -15.59 -7.42 4.13
CA PHE A 90 -14.92 -7.43 5.43
C PHE A 90 -14.77 -8.85 5.96
N VAL A 91 -13.72 -9.07 6.74
CA VAL A 91 -13.44 -10.36 7.38
C VAL A 91 -13.42 -10.18 8.89
N ASP A 92 -14.27 -10.93 9.58
CA ASP A 92 -14.16 -11.12 11.04
C ASP A 92 -13.67 -12.54 11.34
N ASN A 93 -12.37 -12.70 11.52
CA ASN A 93 -11.78 -14.00 11.84
C ASN A 93 -12.22 -14.55 13.21
N ARG A 94 -12.71 -13.74 14.12
CA ARG A 94 -13.21 -14.18 15.43
C ARG A 94 -14.51 -14.98 15.28
N THR A 95 -15.47 -14.45 14.55
CA THR A 95 -16.74 -15.13 14.25
C THR A 95 -16.66 -16.05 13.04
N GLY A 96 -15.75 -15.73 12.09
CA GLY A 96 -15.63 -16.38 10.79
C GLY A 96 -16.53 -15.75 9.73
N ASN A 97 -17.11 -14.59 9.99
CA ASN A 97 -17.99 -13.93 9.02
C ASN A 97 -17.17 -13.25 7.92
N LEU A 98 -17.58 -13.46 6.68
CA LEU A 98 -17.22 -12.66 5.51
C LEU A 98 -18.44 -11.82 5.19
N LEU A 99 -18.39 -10.54 5.50
CA LEU A 99 -19.51 -9.60 5.35
C LEU A 99 -19.34 -8.83 4.05
N PHE A 100 -20.39 -8.80 3.24
CA PHE A 100 -20.39 -8.01 2.01
C PHE A 100 -21.52 -6.99 2.03
N PHE A 101 -21.17 -5.77 1.66
CA PHE A 101 -22.09 -4.64 1.55
C PHE A 101 -22.12 -4.13 0.11
N ASP A 102 -23.20 -3.52 -0.29
CA ASP A 102 -23.28 -2.78 -1.53
C ASP A 102 -22.39 -1.53 -1.45
N ALA A 103 -21.49 -1.36 -2.38
CA ALA A 103 -20.47 -0.31 -2.32
C ALA A 103 -21.02 1.11 -2.54
N LYS A 104 -22.26 1.24 -3.05
CA LYS A 104 -22.89 2.54 -3.32
C LYS A 104 -23.82 2.98 -2.22
N THR A 105 -24.54 2.02 -1.64
CA THR A 105 -25.61 2.29 -0.67
C THR A 105 -25.26 1.91 0.75
N GLY A 106 -24.20 1.12 0.96
CA GLY A 106 -23.83 0.56 2.27
C GLY A 106 -24.80 -0.52 2.77
N LYS A 107 -25.82 -0.88 2.01
CA LYS A 107 -26.78 -1.91 2.42
C LYS A 107 -26.12 -3.28 2.47
N LYS A 108 -26.59 -4.11 3.39
CA LYS A 108 -26.18 -5.52 3.48
C LYS A 108 -26.44 -6.22 2.16
N ALA A 109 -25.43 -6.90 1.63
CA ALA A 109 -25.58 -7.72 0.44
C ALA A 109 -25.73 -9.19 0.82
N PHE A 110 -24.69 -9.78 1.42
CA PHE A 110 -24.70 -11.17 1.89
C PHE A 110 -23.60 -11.41 2.94
N CYS A 111 -23.75 -12.50 3.70
CA CYS A 111 -22.75 -12.97 4.66
C CYS A 111 -22.43 -14.43 4.39
N ILE A 112 -21.16 -14.77 4.36
CA ILE A 112 -20.69 -16.14 4.30
C ILE A 112 -20.04 -16.47 5.64
N ASN A 113 -20.50 -17.52 6.31
CA ASN A 113 -19.83 -18.11 7.45
C ASN A 113 -19.66 -19.61 7.23
N ARG A 114 -18.42 -19.99 6.94
CA ARG A 114 -18.01 -21.39 6.74
C ARG A 114 -16.78 -21.70 7.60
N LYS A 115 -16.74 -21.09 8.81
CA LYS A 115 -15.65 -21.34 9.75
C LYS A 115 -15.79 -22.73 10.36
N GLY A 116 -14.81 -23.60 10.14
CA GLY A 116 -14.82 -24.96 10.67
C GLY A 116 -13.61 -25.76 10.23
N PRO A 117 -13.52 -27.03 10.69
CA PRO A 117 -12.40 -27.92 10.37
C PRO A 117 -12.62 -28.77 9.11
N GLY A 118 -13.78 -28.66 8.45
CA GLY A 118 -14.16 -29.50 7.32
C GLY A 118 -13.46 -29.12 6.01
N PRO A 119 -13.50 -30.00 5.01
CA PRO A 119 -12.75 -29.82 3.74
C PRO A 119 -13.33 -28.70 2.86
N GLN A 120 -14.52 -28.21 3.16
CA GLN A 120 -15.20 -27.12 2.45
C GLN A 120 -15.31 -25.86 3.32
N GLU A 121 -14.51 -25.79 4.38
CA GLU A 121 -14.53 -24.76 5.39
C GLU A 121 -13.15 -24.10 5.52
N TYR A 122 -13.10 -22.96 6.15
CA TYR A 122 -11.85 -22.27 6.50
C TYR A 122 -11.70 -22.17 8.02
N LYS A 123 -10.51 -22.41 8.53
CA LYS A 123 -10.19 -22.20 9.96
C LYS A 123 -9.96 -20.75 10.28
N SER A 124 -9.29 -20.03 9.39
CA SER A 124 -9.00 -18.60 9.45
C SER A 124 -8.72 -18.11 8.04
N VAL A 125 -9.23 -16.92 7.73
CA VAL A 125 -9.03 -16.28 6.43
C VAL A 125 -7.84 -15.33 6.53
N GLY A 126 -6.83 -15.54 5.68
CA GLY A 126 -5.64 -14.70 5.57
C GLY A 126 -5.68 -13.75 4.38
N GLY A 127 -6.70 -13.87 3.53
CA GLY A 127 -6.92 -13.00 2.39
C GLY A 127 -8.28 -13.23 1.76
N LEU A 128 -8.86 -12.21 1.17
CA LEU A 128 -10.19 -12.24 0.57
C LEU A 128 -10.16 -11.48 -0.75
N VAL A 129 -10.73 -12.08 -1.77
CA VAL A 129 -11.00 -11.40 -3.05
C VAL A 129 -12.34 -11.86 -3.59
N MET A 130 -13.07 -10.99 -4.24
CA MET A 130 -14.30 -11.31 -4.96
C MET A 130 -14.14 -11.06 -6.44
N ASP A 131 -14.61 -11.99 -7.25
CA ASP A 131 -14.89 -11.76 -8.66
C ASP A 131 -16.38 -11.37 -8.77
N GLU A 132 -16.64 -10.06 -8.77
CA GLU A 132 -18.01 -9.53 -8.80
C GLU A 132 -18.78 -9.94 -10.08
N LYS A 133 -18.06 -10.13 -11.20
CA LYS A 133 -18.67 -10.52 -12.47
C LYS A 133 -19.15 -11.98 -12.44
N ALA A 134 -18.35 -12.85 -11.80
CA ALA A 134 -18.71 -14.25 -11.65
C ALA A 134 -19.58 -14.52 -10.42
N GLY A 135 -19.70 -13.58 -9.47
CA GLY A 135 -20.35 -13.78 -8.18
C GLY A 135 -19.59 -14.77 -7.28
N GLU A 136 -18.26 -14.85 -7.42
CA GLU A 136 -17.45 -15.82 -6.71
C GLU A 136 -16.54 -15.15 -5.66
N VAL A 137 -16.54 -15.71 -4.46
CA VAL A 137 -15.72 -15.27 -3.32
C VAL A 137 -14.60 -16.24 -3.08
N PHE A 138 -13.37 -15.77 -3.12
CA PHE A 138 -12.15 -16.53 -2.90
C PHE A 138 -11.59 -16.19 -1.51
N ALA A 139 -11.79 -17.09 -0.55
CA ALA A 139 -11.30 -16.99 0.81
C ALA A 139 -10.00 -17.80 0.95
N TRP A 140 -8.87 -17.12 1.15
CA TRP A 140 -7.59 -17.79 1.38
C TRP A 140 -7.52 -18.34 2.79
N SER A 141 -7.47 -19.66 2.92
CA SER A 141 -7.29 -20.35 4.20
C SER A 141 -5.80 -20.42 4.54
N ILE A 142 -5.38 -19.61 5.51
CA ILE A 142 -3.96 -19.42 5.83
C ILE A 142 -3.28 -20.70 6.34
N PHE A 143 -4.02 -21.55 7.07
CA PHE A 143 -3.45 -22.78 7.64
C PHE A 143 -3.39 -23.94 6.63
N ASP A 144 -4.28 -23.93 5.66
CA ASP A 144 -4.38 -25.04 4.69
C ASP A 144 -3.66 -24.69 3.38
N GLY A 145 -3.32 -23.41 3.17
CA GLY A 145 -2.65 -22.94 1.96
C GLY A 145 -3.52 -23.08 0.71
N THR A 146 -4.85 -22.92 0.86
CA THR A 146 -5.85 -23.12 -0.21
C THR A 146 -6.84 -21.98 -0.26
N PHE A 147 -7.42 -21.76 -1.44
CA PHE A 147 -8.63 -20.95 -1.55
C PHE A 147 -9.87 -21.83 -1.41
N GLN A 148 -10.74 -21.47 -0.51
CA GLN A 148 -12.12 -21.95 -0.50
C GLN A 148 -12.95 -20.99 -1.33
N VAL A 149 -13.65 -21.49 -2.34
CA VAL A 149 -14.42 -20.66 -3.26
C VAL A 149 -15.90 -20.88 -3.02
N TYR A 150 -16.64 -19.78 -2.83
CA TYR A 150 -18.08 -19.78 -2.56
C TYR A 150 -18.82 -18.89 -3.54
N ASP A 151 -20.11 -19.13 -3.73
CA ASP A 151 -21.01 -18.16 -4.34
C ASP A 151 -21.52 -17.12 -3.31
N GLU A 152 -22.28 -16.13 -3.76
CA GLU A 152 -22.87 -15.10 -2.89
C GLU A 152 -23.88 -15.65 -1.87
N GLN A 153 -24.41 -16.84 -2.08
CA GLN A 153 -25.31 -17.53 -1.14
C GLN A 153 -24.51 -18.33 -0.10
N GLY A 154 -23.18 -18.34 -0.19
CA GLY A 154 -22.30 -19.08 0.68
C GLY A 154 -22.25 -20.57 0.37
N ASN A 155 -22.72 -21.01 -0.80
CA ASN A 155 -22.55 -22.38 -1.23
C ASN A 155 -21.08 -22.62 -1.65
N TYR A 156 -20.53 -23.72 -1.19
CA TYR A 156 -19.21 -24.13 -1.61
C TYR A 156 -19.19 -24.54 -3.09
N LEU A 157 -18.27 -23.97 -3.84
CA LEU A 157 -18.09 -24.28 -5.25
C LEU A 157 -16.91 -25.22 -5.51
N ARG A 158 -15.74 -24.90 -4.93
CA ARG A 158 -14.50 -25.66 -5.10
C ARG A 158 -13.41 -25.20 -4.16
N THR A 159 -12.36 -26.02 -4.04
CA THR A 159 -11.09 -25.64 -3.41
C THR A 159 -10.03 -25.46 -4.51
N LEU A 160 -9.27 -24.36 -4.45
CA LEU A 160 -8.09 -24.17 -5.30
C LEU A 160 -6.84 -24.31 -4.44
N GLN A 161 -5.94 -25.14 -4.91
CA GLN A 161 -4.61 -25.26 -4.34
C GLN A 161 -3.59 -25.01 -5.45
N MET A 162 -2.64 -24.11 -5.21
CA MET A 162 -1.65 -23.80 -6.20
C MET A 162 -0.70 -24.96 -6.39
N TYR A 163 -0.79 -25.60 -7.55
CA TYR A 163 0.08 -26.69 -7.97
C TYR A 163 0.95 -26.25 -9.15
N ASN A 164 2.25 -26.29 -8.95
CA ASN A 164 3.22 -25.94 -10.00
C ASN A 164 3.65 -27.20 -10.76
N ARG A 165 3.05 -27.43 -11.93
CA ARG A 165 3.35 -28.60 -12.79
C ARG A 165 4.82 -28.72 -13.22
N ARG A 166 5.54 -27.59 -13.39
CA ARG A 166 6.93 -27.62 -13.85
C ARG A 166 7.89 -28.15 -12.81
N LYS A 167 7.54 -27.97 -11.53
CA LYS A 167 8.37 -28.37 -10.39
C LYS A 167 7.82 -29.54 -9.62
N ASP A 168 6.63 -30.02 -9.98
CA ASP A 168 5.90 -31.05 -9.23
C ASP A 168 5.80 -30.72 -7.73
N GLU A 169 5.48 -29.44 -7.44
CA GLU A 169 5.45 -28.92 -6.08
C GLU A 169 4.24 -28.00 -5.86
N TYR A 170 3.79 -27.94 -4.60
CA TYR A 170 2.86 -26.92 -4.13
C TYR A 170 3.64 -25.70 -3.67
N SER A 171 3.21 -24.53 -4.09
CA SER A 171 3.79 -23.24 -3.66
C SER A 171 2.87 -22.56 -2.67
N TYR A 172 3.47 -22.01 -1.60
CA TYR A 172 2.71 -21.25 -0.61
C TYR A 172 2.50 -19.82 -1.12
N ILE A 173 1.23 -19.43 -1.25
CA ILE A 173 0.84 -18.07 -1.67
C ILE A 173 0.95 -17.16 -0.45
N THR A 174 1.61 -16.04 -0.63
CA THR A 174 1.71 -14.99 0.40
C THR A 174 0.80 -13.80 0.10
N ASN A 175 0.59 -13.48 -1.17
CA ASN A 175 -0.27 -12.39 -1.61
C ASN A 175 -0.94 -12.74 -2.95
N PHE A 176 -2.10 -12.12 -3.18
CA PHE A 176 -2.85 -12.32 -4.42
C PHE A 176 -3.82 -11.18 -4.69
N ILE A 177 -4.16 -11.00 -5.96
CA ILE A 177 -5.21 -10.09 -6.42
C ILE A 177 -6.06 -10.75 -7.50
N ASN A 178 -7.30 -10.30 -7.66
CA ASN A 178 -8.12 -10.67 -8.82
C ASN A 178 -7.53 -10.02 -10.07
N LEU A 179 -7.01 -10.80 -11.02
CA LEU A 179 -6.38 -10.26 -12.23
C LEU A 179 -7.40 -10.00 -13.33
N ASP A 180 -8.08 -11.06 -13.76
CA ASP A 180 -9.03 -11.06 -14.88
C ASP A 180 -10.12 -12.12 -14.67
N ASP A 181 -10.96 -12.35 -15.66
CA ASP A 181 -12.05 -13.34 -15.60
C ASP A 181 -11.56 -14.79 -15.39
N ALA A 182 -10.31 -15.10 -15.73
CA ALA A 182 -9.76 -16.45 -15.68
C ALA A 182 -8.80 -16.70 -14.53
N ASN A 183 -8.09 -15.67 -14.06
CA ASN A 183 -6.93 -15.85 -13.21
C ASN A 183 -6.89 -14.92 -11.99
N LEU A 184 -6.30 -15.41 -10.91
CA LEU A 184 -5.71 -14.59 -9.86
C LEU A 184 -4.22 -14.42 -10.18
N LEU A 185 -3.66 -13.25 -9.91
CA LEU A 185 -2.23 -13.03 -9.85
C LEU A 185 -1.78 -13.28 -8.41
N CYS A 186 -0.88 -14.25 -8.23
CA CYS A 186 -0.40 -14.68 -6.94
C CYS A 186 1.11 -14.46 -6.81
N SER A 187 1.56 -14.11 -5.62
CA SER A 187 2.98 -14.07 -5.27
C SER A 187 3.29 -15.17 -4.24
N SER A 188 4.43 -15.80 -4.42
CA SER A 188 5.01 -16.72 -3.45
C SER A 188 6.40 -16.24 -3.09
N ASN A 189 6.60 -15.86 -1.83
CA ASN A 189 7.94 -15.60 -1.30
C ASN A 189 8.59 -16.92 -0.94
N ASN A 190 9.63 -17.29 -1.64
CA ASN A 190 10.41 -18.42 -1.20
C ASN A 190 11.66 -17.91 -0.46
N MET A 191 11.97 -18.60 0.64
CA MET A 191 13.16 -18.33 1.46
C MET A 191 14.50 -18.54 0.73
N LYS A 192 14.46 -18.89 -0.57
CA LYS A 192 15.64 -19.17 -1.41
C LYS A 192 16.11 -17.93 -2.20
N GLY A 193 15.57 -16.75 -1.90
CA GLY A 193 16.02 -15.51 -2.50
C GLY A 193 15.34 -15.15 -3.83
N TYR A 194 14.12 -15.60 -4.07
CA TYR A 194 13.30 -15.23 -5.21
C TYR A 194 11.88 -14.93 -4.78
N ALA A 195 11.32 -13.84 -5.28
CA ALA A 195 9.89 -13.65 -5.35
C ALA A 195 9.41 -14.23 -6.68
N THR A 196 8.40 -15.09 -6.64
CA THR A 196 7.86 -15.76 -7.82
C THR A 196 6.41 -15.38 -8.00
N HIS A 197 6.02 -15.06 -9.24
CA HIS A 197 4.66 -14.69 -9.60
C HIS A 197 4.02 -15.75 -10.47
N TYR A 198 2.76 -16.03 -10.17
CA TYR A 198 1.98 -17.07 -10.84
C TYR A 198 0.62 -16.54 -11.27
N LEU A 199 0.15 -16.96 -12.42
CA LEU A 199 -1.26 -16.92 -12.78
C LEU A 199 -1.91 -18.18 -12.24
N LEU A 200 -2.84 -18.03 -11.28
CA LEU A 200 -3.62 -19.12 -10.74
C LEU A 200 -4.99 -19.16 -11.42
N ASN A 201 -5.24 -20.21 -12.18
CA ASN A 201 -6.53 -20.37 -12.86
C ASN A 201 -7.65 -20.57 -11.84
N LYS A 202 -8.67 -19.70 -11.88
CA LYS A 202 -9.79 -19.67 -10.94
C LYS A 202 -10.67 -20.92 -10.97
N LYS A 203 -10.69 -21.66 -12.08
CA LYS A 203 -11.54 -22.85 -12.23
C LYS A 203 -10.92 -24.11 -11.67
N ASN A 204 -9.62 -24.30 -11.88
CA ASN A 204 -8.96 -25.57 -11.61
C ASN A 204 -7.69 -25.48 -10.76
N GLY A 205 -7.27 -24.29 -10.32
CA GLY A 205 -6.10 -24.11 -9.48
C GLY A 205 -4.76 -24.36 -10.19
N GLN A 206 -4.74 -24.51 -11.51
CA GLN A 206 -3.48 -24.63 -12.24
C GLN A 206 -2.71 -23.31 -12.16
N ALA A 207 -1.46 -23.41 -11.73
CA ALA A 207 -0.57 -22.27 -11.64
C ALA A 207 0.40 -22.24 -12.81
N GLU A 208 0.49 -21.11 -13.48
CA GLU A 208 1.47 -20.83 -14.51
C GLU A 208 2.48 -19.81 -13.97
N LEU A 209 3.78 -20.16 -14.04
CA LEU A 209 4.84 -19.26 -13.64
C LEU A 209 4.95 -18.11 -14.63
N VAL A 210 4.78 -16.89 -14.15
CA VAL A 210 4.94 -15.66 -14.94
C VAL A 210 6.40 -15.24 -14.95
N ASP A 211 6.96 -15.04 -13.76
CA ASP A 211 8.34 -14.62 -13.58
C ASP A 211 8.92 -15.04 -12.23
N SER A 212 10.22 -14.77 -12.07
CA SER A 212 10.92 -14.87 -10.80
C SER A 212 11.87 -13.69 -10.67
N ILE A 213 11.58 -12.79 -9.75
CA ILE A 213 12.44 -11.64 -9.47
C ILE A 213 13.46 -12.05 -8.40
N PRO A 214 14.78 -11.94 -8.68
CA PRO A 214 15.79 -12.20 -7.67
C PRO A 214 15.60 -11.32 -6.44
N ASN A 215 15.53 -11.94 -5.28
CA ASN A 215 15.44 -11.28 -3.99
C ASN A 215 16.64 -11.73 -3.15
N GLU A 216 17.81 -11.18 -3.44
CA GLU A 216 19.09 -11.58 -2.82
C GLU A 216 19.13 -11.33 -1.31
N ARG A 217 18.19 -10.54 -0.81
CA ARG A 217 18.24 -10.03 0.56
C ARG A 217 16.86 -10.03 1.19
N TYR A 218 16.52 -11.16 1.80
CA TYR A 218 15.28 -11.27 2.55
C TYR A 218 15.32 -10.37 3.79
N VAL A 219 14.38 -9.44 3.88
CA VAL A 219 14.07 -8.69 5.09
C VAL A 219 12.76 -9.23 5.63
N SER A 220 12.70 -9.60 6.89
CA SER A 220 11.46 -10.07 7.51
C SER A 220 10.40 -8.98 7.46
N GLU A 221 9.20 -9.33 7.07
CA GLU A 221 8.01 -8.45 7.19
C GLU A 221 7.50 -8.34 8.63
N TYR A 222 7.97 -9.24 9.53
CA TYR A 222 7.62 -9.23 10.94
C TYR A 222 8.75 -8.69 11.79
N ILE A 223 8.39 -7.88 12.78
CA ILE A 223 9.28 -7.41 13.84
C ILE A 223 8.95 -8.22 15.08
N PHE A 224 9.97 -8.84 15.67
CA PHE A 224 9.83 -9.71 16.83
C PHE A 224 10.52 -9.12 18.06
N ALA A 225 9.95 -9.39 19.23
CA ALA A 225 10.63 -9.21 20.52
C ALA A 225 10.31 -10.40 21.43
N GLU A 226 11.26 -10.77 22.28
CA GLU A 226 11.07 -11.78 23.32
C GLU A 226 11.14 -11.10 24.68
N LYS A 227 10.13 -11.35 25.52
CA LYS A 227 10.09 -10.87 26.90
C LYS A 227 9.44 -11.93 27.78
N ASP A 228 10.12 -12.29 28.86
CA ASP A 228 9.64 -13.26 29.87
C ASP A 228 9.21 -14.62 29.27
N GLY A 229 9.92 -15.09 28.22
CA GLY A 229 9.61 -16.32 27.50
C GLY A 229 8.40 -16.24 26.56
N VAL A 230 7.87 -15.04 26.35
CA VAL A 230 6.78 -14.77 25.39
C VAL A 230 7.35 -14.03 24.19
N THR A 231 7.05 -14.55 22.99
CA THR A 231 7.39 -13.89 21.71
C THR A 231 6.25 -12.96 21.29
N TYR A 232 6.57 -11.70 21.15
CA TYR A 232 5.70 -10.67 20.59
C TYR A 232 6.06 -10.44 19.12
N SER A 233 5.07 -10.17 18.30
CA SER A 233 5.32 -9.81 16.91
C SER A 233 4.37 -8.72 16.44
N THR A 234 4.85 -7.90 15.52
CA THR A 234 4.05 -6.93 14.77
C THR A 234 4.56 -6.87 13.33
N ALA A 235 3.75 -6.32 12.44
CA ALA A 235 4.13 -6.10 11.04
C ALA A 235 3.39 -4.88 10.50
N PRO A 236 4.01 -4.12 9.57
CA PRO A 236 3.27 -3.13 8.81
C PRO A 236 2.29 -3.82 7.84
N SER A 237 1.22 -3.12 7.47
CA SER A 237 0.34 -3.59 6.40
C SER A 237 1.06 -3.50 5.06
N LEU A 238 1.45 -4.63 4.50
CA LEU A 238 2.14 -4.75 3.23
C LEU A 238 1.26 -5.43 2.20
N SER A 239 1.13 -4.81 1.02
CA SER A 239 0.58 -5.45 -0.17
C SER A 239 1.61 -5.28 -1.27
N PRO A 240 2.26 -6.35 -1.74
CA PRO A 240 3.25 -6.25 -2.79
C PRO A 240 2.62 -5.93 -4.15
N PHE A 241 1.33 -6.20 -4.34
CA PHE A 241 0.62 -5.83 -5.55
C PHE A 241 -0.30 -4.64 -5.31
N VAL A 242 -0.16 -3.63 -6.15
CA VAL A 242 -1.07 -2.49 -6.21
C VAL A 242 -1.61 -2.37 -7.62
N ARG A 243 -2.92 -2.55 -7.76
CA ARG A 243 -3.62 -2.31 -9.03
C ARG A 243 -3.96 -0.83 -9.14
N THR A 244 -3.54 -0.23 -10.23
CA THR A 244 -3.85 1.16 -10.57
C THR A 244 -4.53 1.23 -11.93
N SER A 245 -4.95 2.42 -12.33
CA SER A 245 -5.44 2.65 -13.70
C SER A 245 -4.35 2.54 -14.77
N TYR A 246 -3.08 2.47 -14.35
CA TYR A 246 -1.90 2.41 -15.22
C TYR A 246 -1.21 1.05 -15.19
N GLY A 247 -1.88 0.04 -14.67
CA GLY A 247 -1.39 -1.33 -14.57
C GLY A 247 -1.19 -1.80 -13.13
N ILE A 248 -0.46 -2.89 -12.98
CA ILE A 248 -0.16 -3.49 -11.68
C ILE A 248 1.28 -3.17 -11.32
N VAL A 249 1.47 -2.62 -10.13
CA VAL A 249 2.80 -2.42 -9.55
C VAL A 249 3.11 -3.56 -8.59
N TYR A 250 4.30 -4.10 -8.71
CA TYR A 250 4.87 -5.05 -7.76
C TYR A 250 5.99 -4.39 -6.97
N ALA A 251 5.85 -4.38 -5.66
CA ALA A 251 6.78 -3.77 -4.71
C ALA A 251 7.02 -4.75 -3.54
N ASP A 252 8.01 -5.62 -3.67
CA ASP A 252 8.42 -6.50 -2.56
C ASP A 252 9.23 -5.71 -1.54
N HIS A 253 8.94 -5.91 -0.25
CA HIS A 253 9.58 -5.21 0.86
C HIS A 253 11.08 -5.49 1.00
N SER A 254 11.56 -6.59 0.44
CA SER A 254 12.98 -6.95 0.44
C SER A 254 13.74 -6.46 -0.79
N ASN A 255 13.06 -5.96 -1.82
CA ASN A 255 13.67 -5.47 -3.03
C ASN A 255 13.97 -3.97 -2.97
N ASP A 256 15.07 -3.58 -3.61
CA ASP A 256 15.44 -2.17 -3.79
C ASP A 256 14.82 -1.56 -5.06
N THR A 257 14.06 -2.36 -5.83
CA THR A 257 13.44 -1.96 -7.09
C THR A 257 11.96 -2.34 -7.10
N LEU A 258 11.12 -1.42 -7.55
CA LEU A 258 9.70 -1.61 -7.80
C LEU A 258 9.49 -1.84 -9.28
N TYR A 259 8.59 -2.76 -9.59
CA TYR A 259 8.33 -3.19 -10.97
C TYR A 259 6.89 -2.88 -11.37
N ARG A 260 6.72 -2.46 -12.61
CA ARG A 260 5.40 -2.38 -13.24
C ARG A 260 5.23 -3.61 -14.15
N MET A 261 4.13 -4.32 -13.96
CA MET A 261 3.78 -5.44 -14.84
C MET A 261 3.26 -4.88 -16.18
N THR A 262 3.82 -5.35 -17.26
CA THR A 262 3.34 -5.06 -18.62
C THR A 262 2.10 -5.90 -18.95
N ASP A 263 1.47 -5.66 -20.10
CA ASP A 263 0.26 -6.38 -20.52
C ASP A 263 0.46 -7.89 -20.64
N ASN A 264 1.68 -8.33 -20.95
CA ASN A 264 2.05 -9.74 -20.96
C ASN A 264 2.61 -10.24 -19.62
N MET A 265 2.39 -9.51 -18.53
CA MET A 265 2.82 -9.81 -17.18
C MET A 265 4.34 -9.88 -16.97
N THR A 266 5.12 -9.26 -17.88
CA THR A 266 6.57 -9.13 -17.70
C THR A 266 6.89 -7.94 -16.78
N PRO A 267 7.70 -8.12 -15.73
CA PRO A 267 8.06 -7.02 -14.84
C PRO A 267 9.05 -6.07 -15.51
N SER A 268 8.74 -4.77 -15.46
CA SER A 268 9.62 -3.69 -15.90
C SER A 268 9.99 -2.81 -14.72
N ALA A 269 11.26 -2.67 -14.43
CA ALA A 269 11.76 -1.82 -13.36
C ALA A 269 11.44 -0.35 -13.67
N PHE A 270 10.88 0.41 -12.71
CA PHE A 270 10.53 1.81 -12.94
C PHE A 270 10.86 2.74 -11.76
N ILE A 271 10.94 2.21 -10.55
CA ILE A 271 11.36 2.96 -9.36
C ILE A 271 12.43 2.17 -8.62
N ALA A 272 13.50 2.84 -8.22
CA ALA A 272 14.51 2.30 -7.34
C ALA A 272 14.52 3.07 -6.01
N ARG A 273 15.00 2.42 -4.96
CA ARG A 273 15.33 3.07 -3.70
C ARG A 273 16.84 3.16 -3.48
N THR A 274 17.22 4.16 -2.70
CA THR A 274 18.57 4.30 -2.16
C THR A 274 18.48 4.86 -0.73
N PRO A 275 19.42 4.55 0.21
CA PRO A 275 20.32 3.42 0.19
C PRO A 275 19.58 2.08 0.05
N LYS A 276 20.28 0.97 -0.22
CA LYS A 276 19.64 -0.35 -0.26
C LYS A 276 19.02 -0.72 1.09
N VAL A 277 17.96 -1.53 1.09
CA VAL A 277 17.23 -1.92 2.32
C VAL A 277 18.19 -2.35 3.43
N LYS A 278 19.20 -3.16 3.11
CA LYS A 278 20.18 -3.64 4.10
C LYS A 278 21.18 -2.60 4.59
N GLU A 279 21.32 -1.51 3.89
CA GLU A 279 22.26 -0.44 4.23
C GLU A 279 21.64 0.55 5.22
N THR A 280 20.32 0.49 5.45
CA THR A 280 19.62 1.30 6.46
C THR A 280 19.52 0.56 7.81
N GLN A 281 19.66 1.29 8.92
CA GLN A 281 19.52 0.76 10.27
C GLN A 281 18.69 1.73 11.13
N PRO A 282 17.46 1.38 11.54
CA PRO A 282 16.76 0.14 11.19
C PRO A 282 16.47 0.03 9.68
N ASN A 283 16.19 -1.19 9.20
CA ASN A 283 15.85 -1.35 7.79
C ASN A 283 14.64 -0.49 7.43
N LYS A 284 14.76 0.28 6.34
CA LYS A 284 13.65 1.06 5.77
C LYS A 284 13.19 0.39 4.50
N ILE A 285 11.96 -0.04 4.42
CA ILE A 285 11.36 -0.60 3.20
C ILE A 285 10.71 0.52 2.39
N LEU A 286 10.62 0.37 1.07
CA LEU A 286 9.88 1.27 0.19
C LEU A 286 8.66 0.54 -0.36
N LYS A 287 7.52 1.19 -0.29
CA LYS A 287 6.21 0.69 -0.69
C LYS A 287 5.60 1.59 -1.75
N PHE A 288 4.94 1.01 -2.73
CA PHE A 288 4.07 1.76 -3.63
C PHE A 288 2.66 1.75 -3.06
N ASP A 289 2.05 2.92 -2.95
CA ASP A 289 0.74 3.05 -2.36
C ASP A 289 -0.36 3.27 -3.39
N ASN A 290 -0.15 4.17 -4.35
CA ASN A 290 -1.13 4.50 -5.38
C ASN A 290 -0.57 5.42 -6.45
N GLU A 291 -1.38 5.75 -7.47
CA GLU A 291 -1.07 6.80 -8.44
C GLU A 291 -2.33 7.45 -9.03
N THR A 292 -2.16 8.69 -9.49
CA THR A 292 -3.13 9.42 -10.29
C THR A 292 -2.53 9.76 -11.67
N SER A 293 -3.22 10.56 -12.48
CA SER A 293 -2.66 11.12 -13.73
C SER A 293 -1.35 11.85 -13.49
N ASP A 294 -1.27 12.61 -12.39
CA ASP A 294 -0.20 13.57 -12.15
C ASP A 294 0.82 13.12 -11.09
N TRP A 295 0.45 12.14 -10.26
CA TRP A 295 1.23 11.75 -9.10
C TRP A 295 1.45 10.24 -9.02
N MET A 296 2.59 9.83 -8.47
CA MET A 296 2.83 8.52 -7.87
C MET A 296 3.04 8.71 -6.36
N PHE A 297 2.36 7.89 -5.57
CA PHE A 297 2.42 7.90 -4.11
C PHE A 297 3.16 6.68 -3.60
N LEU A 298 4.15 6.92 -2.76
CA LEU A 298 5.00 5.91 -2.15
C LEU A 298 5.13 6.19 -0.66
N SER A 299 5.59 5.20 0.08
CA SER A 299 5.98 5.41 1.47
C SER A 299 7.20 4.58 1.85
N SER A 300 8.04 5.12 2.71
CA SER A 300 9.01 4.31 3.44
C SER A 300 8.51 4.00 4.84
N ILE A 301 8.85 2.81 5.32
CA ILE A 301 8.50 2.35 6.68
C ILE A 301 9.76 1.83 7.35
N GLU A 302 10.05 2.33 8.55
CA GLU A 302 11.12 1.80 9.38
C GLU A 302 10.69 0.48 10.03
N MET A 303 11.47 -0.58 9.80
CA MET A 303 11.21 -1.90 10.38
C MET A 303 11.76 -2.00 11.79
N ALA A 304 11.25 -1.13 12.69
CA ALA A 304 11.58 -1.08 14.10
C ALA A 304 10.33 -0.80 14.94
N TYR A 305 10.22 -1.46 16.09
CA TYR A 305 9.09 -1.31 16.99
C TYR A 305 9.50 -1.49 18.46
N ASP A 306 9.13 -0.56 19.31
CA ASP A 306 9.30 -0.66 20.76
C ASP A 306 8.01 -1.21 21.39
N PHE A 307 7.99 -2.51 21.67
CA PHE A 307 6.84 -3.19 22.27
C PHE A 307 6.51 -2.69 23.69
N SER A 308 7.47 -2.06 24.38
CA SER A 308 7.22 -1.54 25.73
C SER A 308 6.45 -0.23 25.72
N LYS A 309 6.60 0.55 24.65
CA LYS A 309 5.93 1.84 24.45
C LYS A 309 4.76 1.74 23.47
N ASN A 310 4.64 0.61 22.77
CA ASN A 310 3.70 0.42 21.67
C ASN A 310 3.89 1.47 20.55
N GLU A 311 5.15 1.75 20.20
CA GLU A 311 5.55 2.78 19.24
C GLU A 311 6.57 2.22 18.23
N GLY A 312 6.54 2.73 17.02
CA GLY A 312 7.51 2.38 15.97
C GLY A 312 6.89 2.33 14.58
N MET A 313 7.61 1.72 13.65
CA MET A 313 7.25 1.65 12.24
C MET A 313 7.00 3.05 11.64
N HIS A 314 7.91 3.99 11.95
CA HIS A 314 7.80 5.35 11.42
C HIS A 314 7.70 5.34 9.90
N ARG A 315 6.68 6.05 9.42
CA ARG A 315 6.35 6.14 8.01
C ARG A 315 6.65 7.54 7.49
N THR A 316 7.20 7.59 6.28
CA THR A 316 7.32 8.84 5.51
C THR A 316 6.61 8.64 4.18
N ASP A 317 5.65 9.50 3.87
CA ASP A 317 4.92 9.48 2.60
C ASP A 317 5.63 10.36 1.57
N TYR A 318 5.76 9.83 0.35
CA TYR A 318 6.37 10.53 -0.78
C TYR A 318 5.38 10.69 -1.92
N GLY A 319 5.47 11.83 -2.61
CA GLY A 319 4.82 12.04 -3.89
C GLY A 319 5.86 12.33 -4.97
N VAL A 320 5.72 11.66 -6.10
CA VAL A 320 6.49 11.95 -7.31
C VAL A 320 5.56 12.61 -8.31
N GLU A 321 5.83 13.86 -8.67
CA GLU A 321 5.11 14.58 -9.70
C GLU A 321 5.51 14.04 -11.08
N LYS A 322 4.57 13.42 -11.80
CA LYS A 322 4.87 12.70 -13.06
C LYS A 322 5.39 13.61 -14.18
N ALA A 323 4.97 14.88 -14.17
CA ALA A 323 5.33 15.83 -15.22
C ALA A 323 6.82 16.17 -15.26
N ASN A 324 7.51 16.17 -14.12
CA ASN A 324 8.89 16.62 -13.99
C ASN A 324 9.79 15.71 -13.14
N GLY A 325 9.23 14.64 -12.53
CA GLY A 325 9.93 13.73 -11.65
C GLY A 325 10.31 14.31 -10.29
N GLN A 326 9.76 15.48 -9.90
CA GLN A 326 10.05 16.08 -8.61
C GLN A 326 9.45 15.26 -7.47
N ILE A 327 10.23 15.09 -6.40
CA ILE A 327 9.86 14.30 -5.23
C ILE A 327 9.58 15.23 -4.05
N PHE A 328 8.51 14.94 -3.31
CA PHE A 328 8.08 15.65 -2.10
C PHE A 328 7.83 14.67 -0.96
N GLU A 329 8.05 15.11 0.27
CA GLU A 329 7.43 14.53 1.45
C GLU A 329 6.00 15.03 1.53
N LEU A 330 5.04 14.12 1.61
CA LEU A 330 3.62 14.46 1.57
C LEU A 330 2.95 14.39 2.94
N LYS A 331 1.99 15.28 3.11
CA LYS A 331 0.94 15.15 4.11
C LYS A 331 -0.40 15.23 3.40
N PHE A 332 -1.29 14.27 3.68
CA PHE A 332 -2.63 14.29 3.12
C PHE A 332 -3.62 14.86 4.12
N THR A 333 -4.54 15.68 3.63
CA THR A 333 -5.66 16.18 4.41
C THR A 333 -6.98 15.64 3.89
N VAL A 334 -7.90 15.41 4.83
CA VAL A 334 -9.28 15.02 4.55
C VAL A 334 -10.15 16.23 4.83
N PRO A 335 -10.63 16.96 3.82
CA PRO A 335 -11.35 18.23 4.03
C PRO A 335 -12.61 18.10 4.90
N ASP A 336 -13.29 16.95 4.81
CA ASP A 336 -14.51 16.67 5.57
C ASP A 336 -14.25 16.18 7.00
N TYR A 337 -12.95 15.93 7.37
CA TYR A 337 -12.57 15.50 8.71
C TYR A 337 -11.29 16.21 9.17
N GLU A 338 -11.47 17.29 9.94
CA GLU A 338 -10.37 18.10 10.45
C GLU A 338 -9.45 17.32 11.40
N GLY A 339 -8.15 17.38 11.12
CA GLY A 339 -7.11 16.69 11.92
C GLY A 339 -6.99 15.19 11.61
N MET A 340 -7.76 14.65 10.68
CA MET A 340 -7.57 13.29 10.23
C MET A 340 -6.33 13.19 9.35
N GLU A 341 -5.42 12.31 9.72
CA GLU A 341 -4.29 11.93 8.89
C GLU A 341 -4.72 10.76 7.97
N TYR A 342 -4.72 11.04 6.68
CA TYR A 342 -4.96 10.01 5.67
C TYR A 342 -3.63 9.50 5.13
N THR A 343 -3.59 8.21 4.90
CA THR A 343 -2.44 7.55 4.30
C THR A 343 -2.93 6.76 3.08
N PRO A 344 -2.43 7.04 1.88
CA PRO A 344 -2.81 6.28 0.69
C PRO A 344 -2.56 4.79 0.86
N SER A 345 -3.47 3.99 0.32
CA SER A 345 -3.35 2.55 0.26
C SER A 345 -3.78 2.02 -1.10
N GLY A 346 -3.33 0.84 -1.46
CA GLY A 346 -3.70 0.20 -2.73
C GLY A 346 -5.19 -0.10 -2.88
N LEU A 347 -5.96 -0.10 -1.78
CA LEU A 347 -7.41 -0.33 -1.79
C LEU A 347 -8.23 0.95 -1.97
N ASN A 348 -7.61 2.14 -1.92
CA ASN A 348 -8.30 3.42 -2.09
C ASN A 348 -9.51 3.60 -1.17
N SER A 349 -9.45 3.11 0.04
CA SER A 349 -10.54 3.16 1.00
C SER A 349 -10.05 3.30 2.42
N TYR A 350 -10.90 3.84 3.28
CA TYR A 350 -10.66 3.91 4.70
C TYR A 350 -11.98 3.75 5.46
N TYR A 351 -12.01 2.82 6.43
CA TYR A 351 -13.15 2.61 7.31
C TYR A 351 -13.01 3.41 8.59
N TYR A 352 -14.02 4.21 8.89
CA TYR A 352 -14.15 4.97 10.12
C TYR A 352 -15.20 4.31 11.02
N PRO A 353 -14.86 3.79 12.20
CA PRO A 353 -15.83 3.31 13.18
C PRO A 353 -16.80 4.41 13.62
N ALA A 354 -18.05 4.05 13.91
CA ALA A 354 -19.10 5.01 14.24
C ALA A 354 -18.78 5.82 15.52
N ASP A 355 -18.30 5.15 16.57
CA ASP A 355 -17.91 5.78 17.83
C ASP A 355 -16.88 6.91 17.64
N ARG A 356 -15.88 6.69 16.78
CA ARG A 356 -14.87 7.72 16.44
C ARG A 356 -15.46 8.88 15.67
N LEU A 357 -16.39 8.60 14.76
CA LEU A 357 -17.03 9.64 13.96
C LEU A 357 -17.98 10.48 14.82
N ILE A 358 -18.71 9.88 15.74
CA ILE A 358 -19.60 10.59 16.67
C ILE A 358 -18.78 11.50 17.60
N THR A 359 -17.68 11.00 18.18
CA THR A 359 -16.75 11.82 18.92
C THR A 359 -16.24 13.02 18.10
N ALA A 360 -15.86 12.77 16.84
CA ALA A 360 -15.40 13.85 15.95
C ALA A 360 -16.51 14.86 15.60
N LEU A 361 -17.77 14.41 15.53
CA LEU A 361 -18.93 15.27 15.32
C LEU A 361 -19.14 16.20 16.54
N GLU A 362 -19.07 15.67 17.76
CA GLU A 362 -19.18 16.42 19.01
C GLU A 362 -18.06 17.45 19.15
N GLU A 363 -16.84 17.11 18.71
CA GLU A 363 -15.71 18.01 18.67
C GLU A 363 -15.74 19.03 17.53
N ASN A 364 -16.81 19.04 16.70
CA ASN A 364 -16.96 19.89 15.53
C ASN A 364 -15.85 19.75 14.47
N LYS A 365 -15.27 18.57 14.36
CA LYS A 365 -14.21 18.24 13.38
C LYS A 365 -14.76 17.79 12.03
N LEU A 366 -16.04 17.45 11.94
CA LEU A 366 -16.66 16.97 10.70
C LEU A 366 -17.31 18.08 9.92
N LYS A 367 -17.21 17.97 8.57
CA LYS A 367 -17.78 18.93 7.60
C LYS A 367 -18.46 18.19 6.46
N GLY A 368 -19.16 18.91 5.61
CA GLY A 368 -19.71 18.41 4.35
C GLY A 368 -20.57 17.16 4.50
N LYS A 369 -20.47 16.29 3.50
CA LYS A 369 -21.26 15.04 3.41
C LYS A 369 -21.00 14.08 4.55
N LEU A 370 -19.77 13.99 5.04
CA LEU A 370 -19.43 13.11 6.17
C LEU A 370 -20.20 13.54 7.43
N LYS A 371 -20.25 14.85 7.72
CA LYS A 371 -21.03 15.39 8.84
C LYS A 371 -22.51 15.04 8.73
N GLU A 372 -23.10 15.22 7.54
CA GLU A 372 -24.52 14.91 7.28
C GLU A 372 -24.83 13.43 7.55
N ILE A 373 -23.96 12.53 7.14
CA ILE A 373 -24.10 11.09 7.38
C ILE A 373 -24.03 10.79 8.87
N VAL A 374 -23.02 11.30 9.56
CA VAL A 374 -22.72 10.95 10.96
C VAL A 374 -23.79 11.45 11.93
N GLN A 375 -24.54 12.52 11.59
CA GLN A 375 -25.67 12.99 12.37
C GLN A 375 -26.80 11.97 12.55
N HIS A 376 -26.79 10.89 11.76
CA HIS A 376 -27.80 9.84 11.76
C HIS A 376 -27.26 8.48 12.25
N LEU A 377 -26.05 8.43 12.76
CA LEU A 377 -25.43 7.22 13.30
C LEU A 377 -25.50 7.20 14.83
N ASP A 378 -25.65 5.99 15.36
CA ASP A 378 -25.49 5.67 16.77
C ASP A 378 -24.10 5.03 17.02
N GLU A 379 -23.59 5.08 18.27
CA GLU A 379 -22.25 4.53 18.62
C GLU A 379 -22.12 3.02 18.34
N GLU A 380 -23.22 2.29 18.39
CA GLU A 380 -23.28 0.84 18.15
C GLU A 380 -23.44 0.50 16.68
N ASP A 381 -23.59 1.50 15.81
CA ASP A 381 -23.71 1.28 14.36
C ASP A 381 -22.37 0.84 13.73
N ASN A 382 -22.50 0.21 12.57
CA ASN A 382 -21.36 0.13 11.65
C ASN A 382 -20.97 1.56 11.24
N GLY A 383 -19.70 1.74 10.97
CA GLY A 383 -19.20 3.06 10.62
C GLY A 383 -19.39 3.41 9.15
N VAL A 384 -18.53 4.28 8.67
CA VAL A 384 -18.54 4.81 7.30
C VAL A 384 -17.27 4.37 6.58
N VAL A 385 -17.42 3.92 5.34
CA VAL A 385 -16.29 3.70 4.44
C VAL A 385 -16.12 4.94 3.56
N MET A 386 -14.96 5.56 3.62
CA MET A 386 -14.51 6.51 2.62
C MET A 386 -13.91 5.73 1.45
N ILE A 387 -14.34 6.00 0.24
CA ILE A 387 -13.86 5.39 -0.99
C ILE A 387 -13.30 6.49 -1.88
N LEU A 388 -12.10 6.28 -2.41
CA LEU A 388 -11.47 7.22 -3.34
C LEU A 388 -11.57 6.68 -4.77
N ARG A 389 -12.35 7.35 -5.59
CA ARG A 389 -12.51 7.05 -7.01
C ARG A 389 -11.61 7.94 -7.84
N ARG A 390 -11.21 7.43 -9.00
CA ARG A 390 -10.49 8.25 -9.97
C ARG A 390 -11.38 9.40 -10.44
N LYS A 391 -10.81 10.59 -10.51
CA LYS A 391 -11.44 11.71 -11.24
C LYS A 391 -11.42 11.41 -12.74
N GLU A 392 -12.55 11.62 -13.39
CA GLU A 392 -12.69 11.52 -14.85
C GLU A 392 -11.95 12.64 -15.61
#